data_33b32a7b5b80ababd9dc2a97ea09d837
#
_entry.id   33b32a7b5b80ababd9dc2a97ea09d837
#
_cell.length_a   1.000
_cell.length_b   1.000
_cell.length_c   1.000
_cell.angle_alpha   90.00
_cell.angle_beta   90.00
_cell.angle_gamma   90.00
#
_symmetry.space_group_name_H-M   'P 1'
#
loop_
_entity.id
_entity.type
_entity.pdbx_description
1 polymer ?
#
loop_
_entity_poly.entity_id
_entity_poly.type
_entity_poly.pdbx_seq_one_letter_code
_entity_poly.pdbx_strand_id
1 'polypeptide(L)'
;MLDKNGIAKRIAQEVKDGYYVNLGIGIPTLVANFVRDDIEVEFQSENGVLGEEDADIINAGKQTITTLPGASFFDSATSFAMIRGQHVDLTILGAMEVSQDGDIANWKIPGKMVKGMGGAMDLVASAENIIVAMMHTNRAGASKLLKKCSLPLTGVGCVKKIVTNMAV
;
A
#
# COMPACT_ATOMS: atom_id res chain seq x y z
N MET A 1 -4.48 17.27 -13.71
CA MET A 1 -4.52 16.71 -12.34
C MET A 1 -5.05 15.30 -12.44
N LEU A 2 -4.35 14.30 -11.88
CA LEU A 2 -4.79 12.91 -11.94
C LEU A 2 -5.97 12.70 -10.98
N ASP A 3 -6.88 11.80 -11.34
CA ASP A 3 -7.83 11.19 -10.40
C ASP A 3 -7.19 9.99 -9.67
N LYS A 4 -7.96 9.26 -8.88
CA LYS A 4 -7.47 8.07 -8.16
C LYS A 4 -6.98 6.97 -9.11
N ASN A 5 -7.68 6.76 -10.23
CA ASN A 5 -7.28 5.78 -11.23
C ASN A 5 -5.99 6.23 -11.96
N GLY A 6 -5.85 7.52 -12.24
CA GLY A 6 -4.63 8.07 -12.82
C GLY A 6 -3.41 7.90 -11.90
N ILE A 7 -3.58 8.07 -10.57
CA ILE A 7 -2.54 7.78 -9.57
C ILE A 7 -2.18 6.29 -9.62
N ALA A 8 -3.18 5.41 -9.57
CA ALA A 8 -2.98 3.96 -9.60
C ALA A 8 -2.28 3.51 -10.88
N LYS A 9 -2.73 4.00 -12.04
CA LYS A 9 -2.12 3.72 -13.35
C LYS A 9 -0.66 4.20 -13.42
N ARG A 10 -0.34 5.34 -12.81
CA ARG A 10 1.05 5.81 -12.75
C ARG A 10 1.91 4.91 -11.88
N ILE A 11 1.38 4.43 -10.74
CA ILE A 11 2.10 3.52 -9.83
C ILE A 11 2.28 2.14 -10.45
N ALA A 12 1.31 1.63 -11.20
CA ALA A 12 1.41 0.34 -11.89
C ALA A 12 2.63 0.23 -12.82
N GLN A 13 3.16 1.36 -13.31
CA GLN A 13 4.40 1.39 -14.10
C GLN A 13 5.67 1.07 -13.29
N GLU A 14 5.60 1.11 -11.97
CA GLU A 14 6.71 0.75 -11.08
C GLU A 14 6.74 -0.75 -10.75
N VAL A 15 5.66 -1.47 -11.06
CA VAL A 15 5.56 -2.92 -10.85
C VAL A 15 6.34 -3.64 -11.94
N LYS A 16 7.18 -4.60 -11.56
CA LYS A 16 8.03 -5.36 -12.45
C LYS A 16 7.62 -6.83 -12.48
N ASP A 17 8.04 -7.50 -13.51
CA ASP A 17 7.88 -8.94 -13.66
C ASP A 17 8.49 -9.72 -12.49
N GLY A 18 7.79 -10.71 -11.99
CA GLY A 18 8.19 -11.54 -10.85
C GLY A 18 8.06 -10.86 -9.46
N TYR A 19 7.49 -9.66 -9.36
CA TYR A 19 7.35 -8.97 -8.07
C TYR A 19 6.26 -9.58 -7.19
N TYR A 20 6.57 -9.67 -5.90
CA TYR A 20 5.60 -9.82 -4.82
C TYR A 20 5.20 -8.44 -4.31
N VAL A 21 3.93 -8.07 -4.48
CA VAL A 21 3.43 -6.71 -4.22
C VAL A 21 2.38 -6.72 -3.13
N ASN A 22 2.58 -5.94 -2.08
CA ASN A 22 1.56 -5.70 -1.06
C ASN A 22 0.82 -4.39 -1.36
N LEU A 23 -0.51 -4.44 -1.36
CA LEU A 23 -1.39 -3.30 -1.63
C LEU A 23 -2.16 -2.89 -0.38
N GLY A 24 -1.87 -1.69 0.13
CA GLY A 24 -2.67 -1.07 1.19
C GLY A 24 -4.08 -0.70 0.71
N ILE A 25 -4.99 -0.49 1.66
CA ILE A 25 -6.41 -0.20 1.41
C ILE A 25 -6.60 1.18 0.74
N GLY A 26 -7.50 1.26 -0.23
CA GLY A 26 -7.93 2.51 -0.87
C GLY A 26 -7.32 2.72 -2.26
N ILE A 27 -6.61 3.83 -2.52
CA ILE A 27 -5.96 4.06 -3.82
C ILE A 27 -4.99 2.93 -4.20
N PRO A 28 -4.17 2.38 -3.28
CA PRO A 28 -3.26 1.29 -3.60
C PRO A 28 -3.93 0.07 -4.21
N THR A 29 -5.12 -0.35 -3.75
CA THR A 29 -5.81 -1.53 -4.30
C THR A 29 -6.20 -1.36 -5.76
N LEU A 30 -6.38 -0.13 -6.24
CA LEU A 30 -6.69 0.14 -7.65
C LEU A 30 -5.51 -0.16 -8.59
N VAL A 31 -4.29 -0.28 -8.05
CA VAL A 31 -3.07 -0.50 -8.87
C VAL A 31 -3.13 -1.83 -9.60
N ALA A 32 -3.69 -2.86 -8.97
CA ALA A 32 -3.86 -4.19 -9.59
C ALA A 32 -4.60 -4.13 -10.94
N ASN A 33 -5.58 -3.23 -11.08
CA ASN A 33 -6.36 -3.07 -12.31
C ASN A 33 -5.57 -2.46 -13.50
N PHE A 34 -4.34 -2.01 -13.27
CA PHE A 34 -3.52 -1.31 -14.27
C PHE A 34 -2.14 -1.93 -14.46
N VAL A 35 -1.85 -3.03 -13.78
CA VAL A 35 -0.64 -3.82 -14.04
C VAL A 35 -0.73 -4.40 -15.45
N ARG A 36 0.39 -4.46 -16.14
CA ARG A 36 0.45 -4.94 -17.52
C ARG A 36 0.22 -6.45 -17.57
N ASP A 37 -0.49 -6.90 -18.60
CA ASP A 37 -0.80 -8.32 -18.81
C ASP A 37 0.42 -9.17 -19.27
N ASP A 38 1.53 -8.51 -19.63
CA ASP A 38 2.76 -9.16 -20.12
C ASP A 38 3.78 -9.45 -19.01
N ILE A 39 3.43 -9.25 -17.75
CA ILE A 39 4.26 -9.54 -16.58
C ILE A 39 3.51 -10.40 -15.56
N GLU A 40 4.25 -11.27 -14.88
CA GLU A 40 3.74 -12.06 -13.75
C GLU A 40 3.96 -11.29 -12.45
N VAL A 41 2.90 -11.09 -11.66
CA VAL A 41 2.93 -10.37 -10.39
C VAL A 41 2.09 -11.10 -9.37
N GLU A 42 2.66 -11.34 -8.20
CA GLU A 42 1.96 -11.95 -7.08
C GLU A 42 1.51 -10.87 -6.08
N PHE A 43 0.21 -10.75 -5.88
CA PHE A 43 -0.33 -9.84 -4.88
C PHE A 43 -0.47 -10.53 -3.53
N GLN A 44 0.23 -10.01 -2.53
CA GLN A 44 0.21 -10.49 -1.16
C GLN A 44 -0.69 -9.62 -0.29
N SER A 45 -1.51 -10.24 0.54
CA SER A 45 -2.33 -9.58 1.54
C SER A 45 -2.01 -10.12 2.94
N GLU A 46 -2.00 -9.23 3.95
CA GLU A 46 -1.70 -9.57 5.34
C GLU A 46 -2.67 -10.60 5.94
N ASN A 47 -3.87 -10.71 5.39
CA ASN A 47 -4.85 -11.73 5.81
C ASN A 47 -4.58 -13.14 5.28
N GLY A 48 -3.47 -13.36 4.58
CA GLY A 48 -2.99 -14.69 4.21
C GLY A 48 -3.43 -15.17 2.82
N VAL A 49 -3.68 -14.27 1.90
CA VAL A 49 -3.97 -14.58 0.48
C VAL A 49 -2.82 -14.14 -0.39
N LEU A 50 -2.40 -15.03 -1.29
CA LEU A 50 -1.47 -14.76 -2.37
C LEU A 50 -2.15 -15.24 -3.67
N GLY A 51 -2.34 -14.34 -4.67
CA GLY A 51 -3.01 -14.64 -5.93
C GLY A 51 -4.24 -13.77 -6.19
N GLU A 52 -5.10 -14.20 -7.11
CA GLU A 52 -6.29 -13.46 -7.53
C GLU A 52 -7.59 -13.91 -6.83
N GLU A 53 -8.69 -13.25 -7.07
CA GLU A 53 -9.88 -13.06 -6.21
C GLU A 53 -10.91 -14.22 -6.12
N ASP A 54 -11.47 -14.57 -4.94
CA ASP A 54 -12.55 -15.58 -4.68
C ASP A 54 -13.73 -14.99 -3.87
N ALA A 55 -14.97 -15.41 -4.21
CA ALA A 55 -16.21 -14.85 -3.69
C ALA A 55 -16.49 -15.10 -2.18
N ASP A 56 -15.89 -16.12 -1.58
CA ASP A 56 -16.03 -16.46 -0.16
C ASP A 56 -14.89 -15.93 0.72
N ILE A 57 -13.94 -15.25 0.10
CA ILE A 57 -12.77 -14.67 0.77
C ILE A 57 -12.87 -13.15 0.73
N ILE A 58 -12.45 -12.51 1.79
CA ILE A 58 -12.42 -11.05 1.87
C ILE A 58 -10.99 -10.54 1.85
N ASN A 59 -10.74 -9.47 1.09
CA ASN A 59 -9.48 -8.74 1.13
C ASN A 59 -9.34 -7.89 2.40
N ALA A 60 -8.20 -7.25 2.59
CA ALA A 60 -7.97 -6.33 3.71
C ALA A 60 -8.96 -5.15 3.74
N GLY A 61 -9.59 -4.81 2.61
CA GLY A 61 -10.67 -3.84 2.47
C GLY A 61 -12.05 -4.37 2.83
N LYS A 62 -12.15 -5.66 3.25
CA LYS A 62 -13.42 -6.37 3.56
C LYS A 62 -14.36 -6.49 2.36
N GLN A 63 -13.81 -6.54 1.17
CA GLN A 63 -14.55 -6.84 -0.05
C GLN A 63 -14.43 -8.34 -0.35
N THR A 64 -15.49 -8.94 -0.86
CA THR A 64 -15.46 -10.30 -1.38
C THR A 64 -14.55 -10.37 -2.60
N ILE A 65 -13.70 -11.38 -2.66
CA ILE A 65 -12.72 -11.59 -3.73
C ILE A 65 -12.76 -13.03 -4.21
N THR A 66 -12.44 -13.28 -5.47
CA THR A 66 -12.24 -14.63 -6.03
C THR A 66 -10.76 -14.91 -6.21
N THR A 67 -10.32 -16.14 -6.06
CA THR A 67 -8.93 -16.54 -6.32
C THR A 67 -8.81 -17.29 -7.64
N LEU A 68 -7.76 -17.00 -8.41
CA LEU A 68 -7.44 -17.80 -9.58
C LEU A 68 -6.80 -19.13 -9.19
N PRO A 69 -6.90 -20.16 -10.07
CA PRO A 69 -6.16 -21.39 -9.89
C PRO A 69 -4.66 -21.15 -9.71
N GLY A 70 -4.09 -21.64 -8.61
CA GLY A 70 -2.69 -21.41 -8.25
C GLY A 70 -2.52 -20.48 -7.04
N ALA A 71 -3.55 -19.78 -6.61
CA ALA A 71 -3.49 -18.97 -5.39
C ALA A 71 -3.17 -19.82 -4.16
N SER A 72 -2.37 -19.28 -3.26
CA SER A 72 -1.96 -19.91 -2.01
C SER A 72 -2.62 -19.24 -0.81
N PHE A 73 -3.04 -20.06 0.15
CA PHE A 73 -3.63 -19.63 1.41
C PHE A 73 -2.70 -20.02 2.56
N PHE A 74 -2.49 -19.12 3.47
CA PHE A 74 -1.67 -19.35 4.65
C PHE A 74 -2.17 -18.53 5.83
N ASP A 75 -1.74 -18.89 7.03
CA ASP A 75 -2.11 -18.18 8.25
C ASP A 75 -1.41 -16.81 8.35
N SER A 76 -1.89 -15.98 9.27
CA SER A 76 -1.32 -14.66 9.50
C SER A 76 0.14 -14.70 9.95
N ALA A 77 0.56 -15.75 10.67
CA ALA A 77 1.96 -15.89 11.11
C ALA A 77 2.88 -16.08 9.91
N THR A 78 2.49 -16.90 8.95
CA THR A 78 3.22 -17.10 7.70
C THR A 78 3.23 -15.81 6.85
N SER A 79 2.08 -15.12 6.75
CA SER A 79 1.97 -13.84 6.05
C SER A 79 2.96 -12.80 6.60
N PHE A 80 3.00 -12.61 7.92
CA PHE A 80 3.92 -11.69 8.55
C PHE A 80 5.38 -12.16 8.51
N ALA A 81 5.63 -13.49 8.49
CA ALA A 81 6.97 -14.01 8.26
C ALA A 81 7.51 -13.66 6.87
N MET A 82 6.66 -13.72 5.83
CA MET A 82 7.02 -13.27 4.48
C MET A 82 7.36 -11.78 4.45
N ILE A 83 6.54 -10.94 5.08
CA ILE A 83 6.77 -9.50 5.17
C ILE A 83 8.10 -9.21 5.88
N ARG A 84 8.29 -9.75 7.09
CA ARG A 84 9.50 -9.53 7.91
C ARG A 84 10.75 -10.18 7.32
N GLY A 85 10.58 -11.25 6.57
CA GLY A 85 11.63 -11.94 5.82
C GLY A 85 12.05 -11.24 4.53
N GLN A 86 11.49 -10.04 4.24
CA GLN A 86 11.78 -9.25 3.03
C GLN A 86 11.43 -9.98 1.73
N HIS A 87 10.37 -10.81 1.75
CA HIS A 87 9.86 -11.48 0.56
C HIS A 87 8.82 -10.65 -0.21
N VAL A 88 8.63 -9.38 0.16
CA VAL A 88 7.76 -8.42 -0.53
C VAL A 88 8.65 -7.38 -1.21
N ASP A 89 8.65 -7.36 -2.53
CA ASP A 89 9.50 -6.49 -3.35
C ASP A 89 9.01 -5.05 -3.36
N LEU A 90 7.68 -4.86 -3.31
CA LEU A 90 7.04 -3.56 -3.40
C LEU A 90 5.83 -3.48 -2.47
N THR A 91 5.81 -2.44 -1.65
CA THR A 91 4.65 -2.10 -0.82
C THR A 91 4.07 -0.76 -1.26
N ILE A 92 2.77 -0.71 -1.51
CA ILE A 92 2.06 0.50 -1.89
C ILE A 92 1.09 0.88 -0.79
N LEU A 93 1.28 2.02 -0.14
CA LEU A 93 0.51 2.46 1.02
C LEU A 93 -0.22 3.78 0.77
N GLY A 94 -1.38 3.92 1.40
CA GLY A 94 -2.01 5.23 1.57
C GLY A 94 -1.39 5.99 2.74
N ALA A 95 -1.38 7.34 2.67
CA ALA A 95 -0.90 8.17 3.77
C ALA A 95 -1.82 9.35 4.08
N MET A 96 -1.78 9.78 5.34
CA MET A 96 -2.37 11.04 5.79
C MET A 96 -1.37 12.18 5.64
N GLU A 97 -0.09 11.92 6.00
CA GLU A 97 1.04 12.84 5.84
C GLU A 97 2.30 12.06 5.47
N VAL A 98 3.18 12.70 4.69
CA VAL A 98 4.54 12.23 4.41
C VAL A 98 5.50 13.40 4.57
N SER A 99 6.64 13.18 5.22
CA SER A 99 7.69 14.19 5.38
C SER A 99 8.66 14.21 4.20
N GLN A 100 9.43 15.29 4.11
CA GLN A 100 10.53 15.40 3.13
C GLN A 100 11.63 14.35 3.32
N ASP A 101 11.75 13.81 4.53
CA ASP A 101 12.74 12.80 4.91
C ASP A 101 12.23 11.37 4.69
N GLY A 102 11.00 11.21 4.14
CA GLY A 102 10.40 9.91 3.86
C GLY A 102 9.70 9.26 5.05
N ASP A 103 9.37 10.03 6.10
CA ASP A 103 8.52 9.53 7.18
C ASP A 103 7.07 9.42 6.71
N ILE A 104 6.34 8.45 7.23
CA ILE A 104 4.92 8.21 6.89
C ILE A 104 4.05 8.20 8.14
N ALA A 105 2.89 8.86 8.07
CA ALA A 105 1.84 8.81 9.07
C ALA A 105 0.51 8.42 8.41
N ASN A 106 -0.06 7.27 8.80
CA ASN A 106 -1.28 6.76 8.18
C ASN A 106 -2.26 6.04 9.12
N TRP A 107 -2.03 6.03 10.44
CA TRP A 107 -2.82 5.20 11.35
C TRP A 107 -3.66 5.96 12.38
N LYS A 108 -3.25 7.17 12.76
CA LYS A 108 -3.91 7.91 13.85
C LYS A 108 -3.99 9.41 13.57
N ILE A 109 -5.15 10.00 13.84
CA ILE A 109 -5.35 11.44 13.99
C ILE A 109 -5.75 11.68 15.46
N PRO A 110 -4.89 12.30 16.30
CA PRO A 110 -5.18 12.53 17.71
C PRO A 110 -6.53 13.23 17.92
N GLY A 111 -7.33 12.73 18.85
CA GLY A 111 -8.65 13.27 19.16
C GLY A 111 -9.76 13.02 18.13
N LYS A 112 -9.47 12.43 16.97
CA LYS A 112 -10.45 12.23 15.90
C LYS A 112 -10.59 10.79 15.44
N MET A 113 -9.48 10.09 15.20
CA MET A 113 -9.51 8.77 14.56
C MET A 113 -8.30 7.94 14.94
N VAL A 114 -8.55 6.66 15.23
CA VAL A 114 -7.51 5.62 15.32
C VAL A 114 -7.97 4.46 14.43
N LYS A 115 -7.28 4.25 13.30
CA LYS A 115 -7.55 3.11 12.42
C LYS A 115 -6.83 1.83 12.86
N GLY A 116 -5.89 1.96 13.80
CA GLY A 116 -4.92 0.91 14.07
C GLY A 116 -3.80 0.88 13.04
N MET A 117 -2.66 0.34 13.42
CA MET A 117 -1.50 0.26 12.52
C MET A 117 -1.57 -0.93 11.57
N GLY A 118 -2.27 -2.01 11.98
CA GLY A 118 -2.34 -3.24 11.20
C GLY A 118 -0.96 -3.73 10.79
N GLY A 119 -0.84 -4.33 9.62
CA GLY A 119 0.42 -4.77 9.03
C GLY A 119 1.34 -3.65 8.53
N ALA A 120 0.87 -2.39 8.51
CA ALA A 120 1.63 -1.29 7.93
C ALA A 120 2.98 -1.05 8.62
N MET A 121 3.08 -1.28 9.94
CA MET A 121 4.36 -1.13 10.65
C MET A 121 5.39 -2.19 10.23
N ASP A 122 4.96 -3.44 10.06
CA ASP A 122 5.84 -4.51 9.60
C ASP A 122 6.29 -4.25 8.16
N LEU A 123 5.37 -3.81 7.31
CA LEU A 123 5.66 -3.44 5.91
C LEU A 123 6.68 -2.29 5.83
N VAL A 124 6.49 -1.20 6.58
CA VAL A 124 7.42 -0.05 6.53
C VAL A 124 8.76 -0.34 7.18
N ALA A 125 8.84 -1.33 8.07
CA ALA A 125 10.08 -1.76 8.70
C ALA A 125 10.90 -2.73 7.84
N SER A 126 10.26 -3.44 6.91
CA SER A 126 10.86 -4.58 6.21
C SER A 126 10.95 -4.41 4.69
N ALA A 127 10.00 -3.72 4.05
CA ALA A 127 9.98 -3.59 2.60
C ALA A 127 11.08 -2.63 2.09
N GLU A 128 11.81 -3.06 1.08
CA GLU A 128 12.84 -2.22 0.45
C GLU A 128 12.25 -1.06 -0.35
N ASN A 129 11.13 -1.29 -1.02
CA ASN A 129 10.49 -0.33 -1.90
C ASN A 129 9.10 0.02 -1.40
N ILE A 130 8.95 1.24 -0.86
CA ILE A 130 7.67 1.76 -0.39
C ILE A 130 7.26 2.94 -1.25
N ILE A 131 6.10 2.79 -1.91
CA ILE A 131 5.46 3.85 -2.68
C ILE A 131 4.21 4.32 -1.93
N VAL A 132 4.07 5.63 -1.76
CA VAL A 132 2.86 6.22 -1.20
C VAL A 132 1.94 6.70 -2.31
N ALA A 133 0.68 6.23 -2.27
CA ALA A 133 -0.41 6.65 -3.13
C ALA A 133 -1.41 7.52 -2.35
N MET A 134 -1.50 8.80 -2.65
CA MET A 134 -2.42 9.69 -1.93
C MET A 134 -2.83 10.92 -2.72
N MET A 135 -3.92 11.58 -2.30
CA MET A 135 -4.21 12.94 -2.76
C MET A 135 -3.19 13.92 -2.19
N HIS A 136 -2.75 14.89 -2.97
CA HIS A 136 -1.73 15.87 -2.58
C HIS A 136 -2.16 16.73 -1.39
N THR A 137 -3.43 17.10 -1.36
CA THR A 137 -4.02 17.94 -0.32
C THR A 137 -5.07 17.18 0.49
N ASN A 138 -5.33 17.65 1.69
CA ASN A 138 -6.47 17.24 2.49
C ASN A 138 -7.76 17.95 2.03
N ARG A 139 -8.90 17.65 2.67
CA ARG A 139 -10.20 18.25 2.33
C ARG A 139 -10.26 19.77 2.51
N ALA A 140 -9.40 20.33 3.36
CA ALA A 140 -9.29 21.77 3.59
C ALA A 140 -8.30 22.46 2.64
N GLY A 141 -7.73 21.73 1.66
CA GLY A 141 -6.77 22.25 0.69
C GLY A 141 -5.31 22.30 1.19
N ALA A 142 -5.03 21.95 2.44
CA ALA A 142 -3.66 21.93 2.97
C ALA A 142 -2.87 20.75 2.42
N SER A 143 -1.57 20.97 2.14
CA SER A 143 -0.66 19.93 1.67
C SER A 143 -0.52 18.81 2.70
N LYS A 144 -0.44 17.58 2.20
CA LYS A 144 -0.12 16.38 2.98
C LYS A 144 1.37 16.01 2.89
N LEU A 145 2.10 16.69 2.02
CA LEU A 145 3.56 16.65 1.95
C LEU A 145 4.10 17.77 2.82
N LEU A 146 4.87 17.42 3.84
CA LEU A 146 5.31 18.33 4.89
C LEU A 146 6.83 18.26 5.07
N LYS A 147 7.44 19.26 5.69
CA LYS A 147 8.84 19.16 6.14
C LYS A 147 8.99 18.10 7.22
N LYS A 148 8.04 18.05 8.17
CA LYS A 148 7.93 17.00 9.20
C LYS A 148 6.46 16.65 9.36
N CYS A 149 6.16 15.37 9.57
CA CYS A 149 4.81 14.95 9.91
C CYS A 149 4.39 15.53 11.25
N SER A 150 3.14 15.98 11.32
CA SER A 150 2.50 16.44 12.55
C SER A 150 1.75 15.32 13.27
N LEU A 151 1.38 14.27 12.53
CA LEU A 151 0.70 13.09 13.02
C LEU A 151 1.67 12.02 13.53
N PRO A 152 1.23 11.12 14.42
CA PRO A 152 2.03 9.98 14.87
C PRO A 152 2.52 9.13 13.69
N LEU A 153 3.81 8.87 13.66
CA LEU A 153 4.45 8.14 12.57
C LEU A 153 4.09 6.65 12.58
N THR A 154 4.01 6.09 11.39
CA THR A 154 3.96 4.64 11.13
C THR A 154 5.37 4.12 10.84
N GLY A 155 6.17 4.89 10.13
CA GLY A 155 7.55 4.57 9.78
C GLY A 155 8.39 5.84 9.57
N VAL A 156 9.71 5.70 9.70
CA VAL A 156 10.70 6.78 9.60
C VAL A 156 11.61 6.52 8.43
N GLY A 157 11.78 7.51 7.54
CA GLY A 157 12.73 7.47 6.43
C GLY A 157 12.53 6.32 5.42
N CYS A 158 11.34 5.72 5.40
CA CYS A 158 11.10 4.47 4.66
C CYS A 158 10.47 4.69 3.27
N VAL A 159 9.81 5.82 3.04
CA VAL A 159 9.15 6.11 1.76
C VAL A 159 10.18 6.44 0.69
N LYS A 160 10.18 5.69 -0.42
CA LYS A 160 11.08 5.89 -1.56
C LYS A 160 10.47 6.74 -2.67
N LYS A 161 9.16 6.66 -2.84
CA LYS A 161 8.44 7.40 -3.88
C LYS A 161 7.04 7.79 -3.41
N ILE A 162 6.58 8.94 -3.83
CA ILE A 162 5.23 9.43 -3.55
C ILE A 162 4.56 9.75 -4.88
N VAL A 163 3.36 9.22 -5.09
CA VAL A 163 2.54 9.54 -6.26
C VAL A 163 1.25 10.17 -5.79
N THR A 164 1.02 11.39 -6.24
CA THR A 164 -0.19 12.16 -5.93
C THR A 164 -0.95 12.52 -7.21
N ASN A 165 -2.09 13.15 -7.05
CA ASN A 165 -2.84 13.71 -8.18
C ASN A 165 -2.14 14.91 -8.84
N MET A 166 -1.05 15.42 -8.28
CA MET A 166 -0.35 16.62 -8.77
C MET A 166 1.12 16.39 -9.11
N ALA A 167 1.76 15.38 -8.54
CA ALA A 167 3.20 15.13 -8.68
C ALA A 167 3.59 13.67 -8.42
N VAL A 168 4.79 13.30 -8.88
CA VAL A 168 5.51 12.06 -8.57
C VAL A 168 6.82 12.43 -7.94
#